data_f2bbcb3bfbb7ffc7ffb65971888889ce
#
_entry.id   f2bbcb3bfbb7ffc7ffb65971888889ce
#
_cell.length_a   1.000
_cell.length_b   1.000
_cell.length_c   1.000
_cell.angle_alpha   90.00
_cell.angle_beta   90.00
_cell.angle_gamma   90.00
#
_symmetry.space_group_name_H-M   'P 1'
#
loop_
_entity.id
_entity.type
_entity.pdbx_description
1 polymer ?
#
loop_
_entity_poly.entity_id
_entity_poly.type
_entity_poly.pdbx_seq_one_letter_code
_entity_poly.pdbx_strand_id
1 'polypeptide(L)'
;GQFTIDFFTDAGRLDAGLKAEDAYDLSYLEKVLNDIGRHGGAAAGAVKDDLKVAFVYVAPIGDLGWTWAHDQGRLALEDELGAETAYVEMVPEGPEGERVIRDFAMKGYDLIFTTSFGYMDATITVAEEFPDTQFVHISGYKTAANSSNIFGRMYQPRYLSGLVAGAATESDIIGYVAAFPIPEVIRGINAFTLGVQEVNPDAEVRVVWTNTWFGPPEEKEAADALLAAGADVIAQHQDTTEPQKAAADAGAVSIGYNSDMAQFVGDTVLTSPQFNWGIKYVEIAEQVMAGTYDGSESYWGGMPEGIVSLAPLSDQVSASTAALVEEKAEAITSGAWDVFCGPIIGANGNLAVAEGDCMSDGDMLGMNYWVQGVSG
;
A
#
# COMPACT_ATOMS: atom_id res chain seq x y z
N GLY A 1 -24.40 23.96 -14.21
CA GLY A 1 -25.38 24.66 -15.02
C GLY A 1 -26.36 23.72 -15.69
N GLN A 2 -26.73 23.98 -16.92
CA GLN A 2 -27.74 23.18 -17.66
C GLN A 2 -27.38 21.69 -17.78
N PHE A 3 -26.09 21.36 -17.98
CA PHE A 3 -25.63 19.98 -18.06
C PHE A 3 -25.95 19.16 -16.79
N THR A 4 -25.83 19.76 -15.61
CA THR A 4 -26.15 19.09 -14.35
C THR A 4 -27.66 18.86 -14.20
N ILE A 5 -28.48 19.84 -14.63
CA ILE A 5 -29.93 19.74 -14.61
C ILE A 5 -30.41 18.66 -15.59
N ASP A 6 -29.86 18.63 -16.82
CA ASP A 6 -30.20 17.65 -17.83
C ASP A 6 -29.83 16.23 -17.36
N PHE A 7 -28.66 16.06 -16.71
CA PHE A 7 -28.24 14.75 -16.15
C PHE A 7 -29.23 14.25 -15.08
N PHE A 8 -29.64 15.10 -14.15
CA PHE A 8 -30.58 14.70 -13.09
C PHE A 8 -32.00 14.49 -13.61
N THR A 9 -32.40 15.19 -14.64
CA THR A 9 -33.69 14.99 -15.32
C THR A 9 -33.72 13.66 -16.07
N ASP A 10 -32.69 13.34 -16.81
CA ASP A 10 -32.53 12.05 -17.53
C ASP A 10 -32.42 10.86 -16.56
N ALA A 11 -31.87 11.07 -15.37
CA ALA A 11 -31.82 10.07 -14.29
C ALA A 11 -33.16 9.94 -13.53
N GLY A 12 -34.21 10.69 -13.90
CA GLY A 12 -35.53 10.68 -13.25
C GLY A 12 -35.54 11.24 -11.83
N ARG A 13 -34.54 12.07 -11.48
CA ARG A 13 -34.36 12.64 -10.14
C ARG A 13 -34.87 14.08 -10.01
N LEU A 14 -35.20 14.74 -11.13
CA LEU A 14 -35.76 16.10 -11.18
C LEU A 14 -36.92 16.17 -12.19
N ASP A 15 -37.87 17.06 -11.96
CA ASP A 15 -38.96 17.32 -12.89
C ASP A 15 -38.46 18.00 -14.16
N ALA A 16 -38.93 17.52 -15.35
CA ALA A 16 -38.55 17.94 -16.69
C ALA A 16 -38.94 19.39 -17.06
N GLY A 17 -39.23 20.24 -16.11
CA GLY A 17 -39.60 21.65 -16.33
C GLY A 17 -38.66 22.70 -15.72
N LEU A 18 -37.63 22.27 -15.00
CA LEU A 18 -36.66 23.18 -14.35
C LEU A 18 -35.73 23.82 -15.37
N LYS A 19 -35.56 25.15 -15.27
CA LYS A 19 -34.60 25.89 -16.07
C LYS A 19 -33.37 26.23 -15.25
N ALA A 20 -32.23 26.46 -15.95
CA ALA A 20 -30.95 26.81 -15.31
C ALA A 20 -31.04 28.08 -14.42
N GLU A 21 -31.95 29.00 -14.73
CA GLU A 21 -32.21 30.22 -13.94
C GLU A 21 -32.90 29.92 -12.58
N ASP A 22 -33.61 28.79 -12.48
CA ASP A 22 -34.29 28.36 -11.26
C ASP A 22 -33.35 27.62 -10.29
N ALA A 23 -32.19 27.21 -10.77
CA ALA A 23 -31.17 26.46 -10.00
C ALA A 23 -30.31 27.35 -9.07
N TYR A 24 -30.52 28.67 -9.08
CA TYR A 24 -29.84 29.61 -8.17
C TYR A 24 -30.57 29.79 -6.82
N ASP A 25 -31.70 29.13 -6.62
CA ASP A 25 -32.36 29.07 -5.33
C ASP A 25 -31.70 27.97 -4.49
N LEU A 26 -30.76 28.40 -3.60
CA LEU A 26 -30.04 27.52 -2.68
C LEU A 26 -31.00 26.71 -1.78
N SER A 27 -32.21 27.20 -1.50
CA SER A 27 -33.19 26.48 -0.69
C SER A 27 -33.72 25.23 -1.37
N TYR A 28 -33.76 25.21 -2.72
CA TYR A 28 -34.14 24.04 -3.49
C TYR A 28 -32.98 23.04 -3.55
N LEU A 29 -31.74 23.53 -3.71
CA LEU A 29 -30.54 22.69 -3.66
C LEU A 29 -30.38 22.02 -2.29
N GLU A 30 -30.60 22.74 -1.20
CA GLU A 30 -30.61 22.19 0.15
C GLU A 30 -31.71 21.15 0.35
N LYS A 31 -32.91 21.37 -0.23
CA LYS A 31 -33.99 20.38 -0.18
C LYS A 31 -33.69 19.14 -0.96
N VAL A 32 -33.13 19.25 -2.19
CA VAL A 32 -32.72 18.13 -3.01
C VAL A 32 -31.57 17.35 -2.34
N LEU A 33 -30.60 18.04 -1.75
CA LEU A 33 -29.50 17.42 -0.99
C LEU A 33 -30.02 16.70 0.27
N ASN A 34 -30.99 17.27 0.96
CA ASN A 34 -31.65 16.63 2.11
C ASN A 34 -32.52 15.41 1.68
N ASP A 35 -33.19 15.46 0.54
CA ASP A 35 -33.97 14.33 0.03
C ASP A 35 -33.08 13.20 -0.52
N ILE A 36 -31.93 13.51 -1.13
CA ILE A 36 -30.89 12.54 -1.53
C ILE A 36 -30.26 11.93 -0.25
N GLY A 37 -29.99 12.74 0.78
CA GLY A 37 -29.48 12.26 2.06
C GLY A 37 -30.43 11.35 2.83
N ARG A 38 -31.76 11.39 2.55
CA ARG A 38 -32.75 10.49 3.17
C ARG A 38 -32.94 9.16 2.47
N HIS A 39 -32.39 8.99 1.26
CA HIS A 39 -32.59 7.79 0.45
C HIS A 39 -31.31 7.03 0.09
N GLY A 40 -30.13 7.43 0.57
CA GLY A 40 -28.88 6.74 0.19
C GLY A 40 -27.61 7.18 0.86
N GLY A 41 -27.65 7.73 2.05
CA GLY A 41 -26.43 8.03 2.79
C GLY A 41 -26.49 7.43 4.19
N ALA A 42 -25.42 6.84 4.66
CA ALA A 42 -25.14 6.75 6.08
C ALA A 42 -25.35 8.16 6.67
N ALA A 43 -26.06 8.28 7.78
CA ALA A 43 -26.27 9.55 8.46
C ALA A 43 -24.91 10.23 8.61
N ALA A 44 -24.78 11.50 8.21
CA ALA A 44 -23.61 12.30 8.54
C ALA A 44 -23.37 12.14 10.03
N GLY A 45 -22.25 11.53 10.43
CA GLY A 45 -21.91 11.27 11.82
C GLY A 45 -21.86 12.58 12.58
N ALA A 46 -22.11 12.54 13.88
CA ALA A 46 -21.92 13.72 14.73
C ALA A 46 -20.44 14.15 14.65
N VAL A 47 -20.19 15.45 14.49
CA VAL A 47 -18.83 16.02 14.60
C VAL A 47 -18.26 15.63 15.97
N LYS A 48 -17.06 15.02 15.98
CA LYS A 48 -16.39 14.55 17.20
C LYS A 48 -15.18 15.43 17.49
N ASP A 49 -15.13 16.00 18.67
CA ASP A 49 -13.98 16.78 19.13
C ASP A 49 -12.87 15.86 19.71
N ASP A 50 -13.23 14.68 20.24
CA ASP A 50 -12.32 13.67 20.79
C ASP A 50 -12.45 12.38 19.97
N LEU A 51 -11.44 12.04 19.18
CA LEU A 51 -11.40 10.83 18.36
C LEU A 51 -10.58 9.72 19.05
N LYS A 52 -11.18 8.53 19.19
CA LYS A 52 -10.53 7.34 19.69
C LYS A 52 -10.19 6.39 18.55
N VAL A 53 -8.91 6.13 18.35
CA VAL A 53 -8.41 5.31 17.26
C VAL A 53 -7.69 4.08 17.77
N ALA A 54 -8.01 2.91 17.24
CA ALA A 54 -7.32 1.67 17.59
C ALA A 54 -6.60 1.05 16.39
N PHE A 55 -5.52 0.34 16.70
CA PHE A 55 -4.73 -0.38 15.71
C PHE A 55 -4.55 -1.85 16.12
N VAL A 56 -4.69 -2.75 15.13
CA VAL A 56 -4.43 -4.17 15.29
C VAL A 56 -3.23 -4.55 14.42
N TYR A 57 -2.11 -4.87 15.07
CA TYR A 57 -0.82 -5.15 14.44
C TYR A 57 -0.51 -6.65 14.42
N VAL A 58 -0.07 -7.15 13.26
CA VAL A 58 0.30 -8.56 13.06
C VAL A 58 1.66 -8.92 13.65
N ALA A 59 2.57 -7.94 13.72
CA ALA A 59 3.94 -8.07 14.22
C ALA A 59 4.21 -7.03 15.33
N PRO A 60 5.38 -7.06 16.00
CA PRO A 60 5.74 -6.02 16.96
C PRO A 60 6.15 -4.73 16.26
N ILE A 61 5.95 -3.57 16.90
CA ILE A 61 6.44 -2.27 16.40
C ILE A 61 7.98 -2.31 16.20
N GLY A 62 8.67 -3.16 16.95
CA GLY A 62 10.12 -3.37 16.83
C GLY A 62 10.55 -4.15 15.59
N ASP A 63 9.66 -4.50 14.64
CA ASP A 63 10.01 -5.13 13.37
C ASP A 63 10.85 -4.23 12.47
N LEU A 64 10.73 -2.91 12.65
CA LEU A 64 11.39 -1.84 11.88
C LEU A 64 10.95 -1.79 10.41
N GLY A 65 9.91 -2.52 10.06
CA GLY A 65 9.34 -2.65 8.73
C GLY A 65 7.85 -2.31 8.68
N TRP A 66 6.99 -3.32 8.46
CA TRP A 66 5.55 -3.14 8.24
C TRP A 66 4.84 -2.53 9.45
N THR A 67 4.93 -3.16 10.62
CA THR A 67 4.25 -2.68 11.82
C THR A 67 4.83 -1.35 12.30
N TRP A 68 6.15 -1.17 12.22
CA TRP A 68 6.79 0.09 12.52
C TRP A 68 6.25 1.24 11.64
N ALA A 69 6.11 1.01 10.33
CA ALA A 69 5.58 2.02 9.41
C ALA A 69 4.14 2.40 9.75
N HIS A 70 3.28 1.44 10.11
CA HIS A 70 1.92 1.71 10.57
C HIS A 70 1.90 2.48 11.89
N ASP A 71 2.81 2.17 12.81
CA ASP A 71 2.91 2.88 14.08
C ASP A 71 3.40 4.34 13.90
N GLN A 72 4.25 4.62 12.90
CA GLN A 72 4.55 6.01 12.53
C GLN A 72 3.29 6.74 12.05
N GLY A 73 2.41 6.07 11.31
CA GLY A 73 1.09 6.61 10.95
C GLY A 73 0.18 6.85 12.16
N ARG A 74 0.20 5.97 13.15
CA ARG A 74 -0.51 6.16 14.42
C ARG A 74 0.02 7.38 15.19
N LEU A 75 1.33 7.53 15.28
CA LEU A 75 1.97 8.67 15.93
C LEU A 75 1.63 9.99 15.22
N ALA A 76 1.48 10.00 13.90
CA ALA A 76 1.01 11.17 13.17
C ALA A 76 -0.40 11.62 13.60
N LEU A 77 -1.32 10.68 13.89
CA LEU A 77 -2.65 10.99 14.42
C LEU A 77 -2.57 11.66 15.81
N GLU A 78 -1.67 11.21 16.69
CA GLU A 78 -1.46 11.84 18.00
C GLU A 78 -0.88 13.26 17.85
N ASP A 79 0.13 13.42 16.97
CA ASP A 79 0.85 14.68 16.79
C ASP A 79 -0.03 15.75 16.08
N GLU A 80 -0.75 15.38 15.03
CA GLU A 80 -1.46 16.32 14.17
C GLU A 80 -2.87 16.61 14.65
N LEU A 81 -3.55 15.59 15.21
CA LEU A 81 -4.97 15.69 15.60
C LEU A 81 -5.21 15.60 17.12
N GLY A 82 -4.19 15.23 17.89
CA GLY A 82 -4.35 14.98 19.32
C GLY A 82 -5.24 13.77 19.63
N ALA A 83 -5.36 12.83 18.69
CA ALA A 83 -6.24 11.66 18.83
C ALA A 83 -5.78 10.76 20.01
N GLU A 84 -6.77 10.20 20.73
CA GLU A 84 -6.48 9.12 21.70
C GLU A 84 -6.26 7.83 20.95
N THR A 85 -5.02 7.31 20.93
CA THR A 85 -4.72 6.07 20.22
C THR A 85 -4.44 4.89 21.16
N ALA A 86 -4.74 3.68 20.69
CA ALA A 86 -4.34 2.42 21.32
C ALA A 86 -4.00 1.37 20.26
N TYR A 87 -3.21 0.37 20.66
CA TYR A 87 -2.86 -0.72 19.76
C TYR A 87 -2.69 -2.04 20.51
N VAL A 88 -2.75 -3.13 19.77
CA VAL A 88 -2.33 -4.48 20.21
C VAL A 88 -1.41 -5.06 19.14
N GLU A 89 -0.23 -5.50 19.57
CA GLU A 89 0.80 -6.11 18.75
C GLU A 89 0.70 -7.64 18.74
N MET A 90 1.35 -8.27 17.75
CA MET A 90 1.49 -9.72 17.67
C MET A 90 0.15 -10.45 17.67
N VAL A 91 -0.85 -9.86 17.04
CA VAL A 91 -2.18 -10.44 16.95
C VAL A 91 -2.20 -11.46 15.80
N PRO A 92 -2.43 -12.75 16.07
CA PRO A 92 -2.55 -13.74 15.00
C PRO A 92 -3.76 -13.46 14.09
N GLU A 93 -3.59 -13.69 12.80
CA GLU A 93 -4.71 -13.66 11.85
C GLU A 93 -5.77 -14.75 12.19
N GLY A 94 -7.00 -14.52 11.74
CA GLY A 94 -8.11 -15.44 12.00
C GLY A 94 -8.90 -15.13 13.29
N PRO A 95 -9.36 -16.12 14.08
CA PRO A 95 -10.30 -15.91 15.19
C PRO A 95 -9.78 -15.00 16.30
N GLU A 96 -8.48 -14.97 16.54
CA GLU A 96 -7.88 -14.09 17.55
C GLU A 96 -7.90 -12.64 17.07
N GLY A 97 -7.57 -12.39 15.79
CA GLY A 97 -7.70 -11.07 15.18
C GLY A 97 -9.13 -10.56 15.26
N GLU A 98 -10.12 -11.39 14.92
CA GLU A 98 -11.54 -11.02 15.04
C GLU A 98 -11.91 -10.63 16.48
N ARG A 99 -11.44 -11.40 17.47
CA ARG A 99 -11.69 -11.10 18.88
C ARG A 99 -11.11 -9.75 19.29
N VAL A 100 -9.87 -9.43 18.89
CA VAL A 100 -9.21 -8.16 19.23
C VAL A 100 -9.92 -6.99 18.56
N ILE A 101 -10.28 -7.09 17.28
CA ILE A 101 -11.03 -6.06 16.53
C ILE A 101 -12.36 -5.79 17.25
N ARG A 102 -13.11 -6.84 17.61
CA ARG A 102 -14.38 -6.73 18.33
C ARG A 102 -14.22 -6.09 19.73
N ASP A 103 -13.15 -6.42 20.45
CA ASP A 103 -12.86 -5.85 21.76
C ASP A 103 -12.66 -4.32 21.68
N PHE A 104 -11.98 -3.80 20.64
CA PHE A 104 -11.85 -2.37 20.43
C PHE A 104 -13.20 -1.72 20.10
N ALA A 105 -14.01 -2.30 19.22
CA ALA A 105 -15.34 -1.80 18.92
C ALA A 105 -16.24 -1.77 20.14
N MET A 106 -16.25 -2.83 20.97
CA MET A 106 -16.99 -2.88 22.25
C MET A 106 -16.52 -1.83 23.26
N LYS A 107 -15.26 -1.42 23.23
CA LYS A 107 -14.70 -0.37 24.09
C LYS A 107 -15.04 1.04 23.59
N GLY A 108 -15.73 1.16 22.45
CA GLY A 108 -16.19 2.41 21.90
C GLY A 108 -15.10 3.22 21.19
N TYR A 109 -14.18 2.55 20.53
CA TYR A 109 -13.27 3.21 19.59
C TYR A 109 -14.07 3.62 18.35
N ASP A 110 -13.77 4.81 17.86
CA ASP A 110 -14.49 5.43 16.74
C ASP A 110 -13.97 4.95 15.38
N LEU A 111 -12.67 4.69 15.32
CA LEU A 111 -11.95 4.29 14.12
C LEU A 111 -10.97 3.17 14.47
N ILE A 112 -11.00 2.09 13.70
CA ILE A 112 -10.15 0.90 13.93
C ILE A 112 -9.42 0.54 12.64
N PHE A 113 -8.08 0.60 12.69
CA PHE A 113 -7.19 0.16 11.61
C PHE A 113 -6.76 -1.29 11.84
N THR A 114 -6.92 -2.14 10.81
CA THR A 114 -6.53 -3.55 10.83
C THR A 114 -5.46 -3.80 9.77
N THR A 115 -4.21 -3.95 10.22
CA THR A 115 -3.02 -3.80 9.37
C THR A 115 -2.42 -5.12 8.92
N SER A 116 -3.24 -6.05 8.43
CA SER A 116 -2.77 -7.25 7.75
C SER A 116 -3.81 -7.79 6.78
N PHE A 117 -3.36 -8.38 5.68
CA PHE A 117 -4.23 -9.01 4.67
C PHE A 117 -5.21 -10.02 5.29
N GLY A 118 -4.73 -10.85 6.22
CA GLY A 118 -5.54 -11.90 6.83
C GLY A 118 -6.57 -11.41 7.85
N TYR A 119 -6.61 -10.11 8.19
CA TYR A 119 -7.71 -9.55 9.01
C TYR A 119 -8.94 -9.17 8.20
N MET A 120 -8.92 -9.30 6.85
CA MET A 120 -9.98 -8.82 5.97
C MET A 120 -11.37 -9.34 6.36
N ASP A 121 -11.53 -10.66 6.47
CA ASP A 121 -12.84 -11.26 6.79
C ASP A 121 -13.29 -10.94 8.21
N ALA A 122 -12.36 -10.93 9.16
CA ALA A 122 -12.60 -10.55 10.54
C ALA A 122 -13.08 -9.09 10.66
N THR A 123 -12.45 -8.17 9.90
CA THR A 123 -12.83 -6.77 9.89
C THR A 123 -14.25 -6.58 9.36
N ILE A 124 -14.60 -7.21 8.24
CA ILE A 124 -15.95 -7.14 7.66
C ILE A 124 -16.99 -7.70 8.64
N THR A 125 -16.70 -8.88 9.23
CA THR A 125 -17.61 -9.51 10.21
C THR A 125 -17.91 -8.60 11.39
N VAL A 126 -16.87 -7.97 11.96
CA VAL A 126 -17.06 -7.07 13.11
C VAL A 126 -17.70 -5.74 12.69
N ALA A 127 -17.37 -5.21 11.51
CA ALA A 127 -17.98 -3.98 11.00
C ALA A 127 -19.51 -4.10 10.88
N GLU A 128 -20.04 -5.23 10.45
CA GLU A 128 -21.48 -5.51 10.38
C GLU A 128 -22.15 -5.51 11.78
N GLU A 129 -21.41 -5.88 12.85
CA GLU A 129 -21.91 -5.88 14.22
C GLU A 129 -21.91 -4.47 14.86
N PHE A 130 -21.02 -3.57 14.40
CA PHE A 130 -20.79 -2.25 15.00
C PHE A 130 -20.93 -1.12 13.97
N PRO A 131 -22.16 -0.80 13.52
CA PRO A 131 -22.38 0.16 12.43
C PRO A 131 -21.96 1.61 12.73
N ASP A 132 -21.80 1.97 14.00
CA ASP A 132 -21.39 3.31 14.44
C ASP A 132 -19.85 3.48 14.53
N THR A 133 -19.08 2.38 14.42
CA THR A 133 -17.63 2.38 14.38
C THR A 133 -17.16 2.32 12.93
N GLN A 134 -16.14 3.08 12.58
CA GLN A 134 -15.50 3.03 11.26
C GLN A 134 -14.30 2.08 11.29
N PHE A 135 -14.17 1.28 10.26
CA PHE A 135 -13.07 0.33 10.11
C PHE A 135 -12.28 0.65 8.84
N VAL A 136 -10.97 0.54 8.93
CA VAL A 136 -10.06 0.66 7.79
C VAL A 136 -9.21 -0.59 7.71
N HIS A 137 -9.44 -1.39 6.69
CA HIS A 137 -8.63 -2.58 6.44
C HIS A 137 -7.49 -2.25 5.49
N ILE A 138 -6.29 -2.73 5.81
CA ILE A 138 -5.08 -2.51 5.00
C ILE A 138 -4.78 -3.75 4.16
N SER A 139 -4.50 -3.55 2.86
CA SER A 139 -4.05 -4.58 1.92
C SER A 139 -5.14 -5.51 1.35
N GLY A 140 -6.34 -5.62 1.94
CA GLY A 140 -7.43 -6.45 1.41
C GLY A 140 -8.13 -5.84 0.18
N TYR A 141 -9.35 -6.35 -0.10
CA TYR A 141 -10.19 -5.89 -1.22
C TYR A 141 -11.68 -5.87 -0.90
N LYS A 142 -12.09 -6.31 0.28
CA LYS A 142 -13.49 -6.26 0.72
C LYS A 142 -13.79 -4.94 1.41
N THR A 143 -15.01 -4.44 1.18
CA THR A 143 -15.55 -3.26 1.85
C THR A 143 -16.94 -3.54 2.39
N ALA A 144 -17.39 -2.72 3.36
CA ALA A 144 -18.73 -2.71 3.90
C ALA A 144 -19.18 -1.24 4.08
N ALA A 145 -20.41 -0.99 4.54
CA ALA A 145 -20.93 0.37 4.70
C ALA A 145 -20.06 1.25 5.61
N ASN A 146 -19.36 0.66 6.57
CA ASN A 146 -18.47 1.31 7.55
C ASN A 146 -17.08 0.66 7.60
N SER A 147 -16.68 -0.06 6.55
CA SER A 147 -15.37 -0.68 6.46
C SER A 147 -14.76 -0.45 5.09
N SER A 148 -13.84 0.51 5.00
CA SER A 148 -13.06 0.79 3.81
C SER A 148 -11.86 -0.13 3.69
N ASN A 149 -11.28 -0.13 2.49
CA ASN A 149 -10.01 -0.76 2.19
C ASN A 149 -9.03 0.29 1.66
N ILE A 150 -7.82 0.34 2.19
CA ILE A 150 -6.77 1.21 1.68
C ILE A 150 -5.48 0.44 1.42
N PHE A 151 -4.78 0.81 0.34
CA PHE A 151 -3.44 0.31 0.06
C PHE A 151 -2.63 1.28 -0.80
N GLY A 152 -1.31 1.05 -0.88
CA GLY A 152 -0.39 1.82 -1.71
C GLY A 152 -0.02 1.10 -3.00
N ARG A 153 0.19 1.85 -4.11
CA ARG A 153 0.77 1.35 -5.37
C ARG A 153 2.28 1.13 -5.20
N MET A 154 2.62 0.27 -4.25
CA MET A 154 4.01 -0.03 -3.86
C MET A 154 4.85 -0.51 -5.04
N TYR A 155 4.25 -1.06 -6.09
CA TYR A 155 4.94 -1.47 -7.30
C TYR A 155 5.72 -0.31 -7.96
N GLN A 156 5.28 0.95 -7.79
CA GLN A 156 5.95 2.13 -8.34
C GLN A 156 7.35 2.32 -7.73
N PRO A 157 7.53 2.50 -6.41
CA PRO A 157 8.88 2.59 -5.84
C PRO A 157 9.64 1.25 -5.89
N ARG A 158 8.96 0.09 -5.99
CA ARG A 158 9.61 -1.20 -6.24
C ARG A 158 10.39 -1.20 -7.56
N TYR A 159 9.79 -0.71 -8.64
CA TYR A 159 10.47 -0.56 -9.92
C TYR A 159 11.70 0.34 -9.80
N LEU A 160 11.58 1.48 -9.14
CA LEU A 160 12.70 2.40 -8.94
C LEU A 160 13.85 1.74 -8.16
N SER A 161 13.53 0.98 -7.12
CA SER A 161 14.53 0.21 -6.36
C SER A 161 15.14 -0.92 -7.20
N GLY A 162 14.40 -1.46 -8.16
CA GLY A 162 14.91 -2.42 -9.14
C GLY A 162 16.00 -1.84 -10.05
N LEU A 163 15.84 -0.58 -10.50
CA LEU A 163 16.89 0.14 -11.24
C LEU A 163 18.18 0.21 -10.42
N VAL A 164 18.07 0.51 -9.12
CA VAL A 164 19.22 0.59 -8.20
C VAL A 164 19.88 -0.79 -8.05
N ALA A 165 19.09 -1.83 -7.81
CA ALA A 165 19.60 -3.20 -7.63
C ALA A 165 20.25 -3.75 -8.89
N GLY A 166 19.64 -3.55 -10.06
CA GLY A 166 20.17 -3.99 -11.34
C GLY A 166 21.48 -3.29 -11.75
N ALA A 167 21.62 -2.01 -11.34
CA ALA A 167 22.87 -1.27 -11.55
C ALA A 167 23.96 -1.62 -10.53
N ALA A 168 23.60 -2.20 -9.37
CA ALA A 168 24.54 -2.51 -8.30
C ALA A 168 25.10 -3.94 -8.37
N THR A 169 24.36 -4.90 -8.94
CA THR A 169 24.82 -6.30 -9.02
C THR A 169 26.03 -6.44 -9.93
N GLU A 170 27.03 -7.18 -9.49
CA GLU A 170 28.20 -7.60 -10.25
C GLU A 170 28.12 -9.08 -10.66
N SER A 171 27.29 -9.85 -9.94
CA SER A 171 27.11 -11.30 -10.18
C SER A 171 25.97 -11.62 -11.16
N ASP A 172 25.17 -10.64 -11.53
CA ASP A 172 23.90 -10.79 -12.25
C ASP A 172 22.86 -11.65 -11.51
N ILE A 173 23.05 -11.88 -10.20
CA ILE A 173 22.14 -12.64 -9.33
C ILE A 173 21.67 -11.75 -8.19
N ILE A 174 20.38 -11.45 -8.19
CA ILE A 174 19.72 -10.67 -7.13
C ILE A 174 18.81 -11.62 -6.34
N GLY A 175 19.04 -11.71 -5.05
CA GLY A 175 18.20 -12.48 -4.14
C GLY A 175 16.96 -11.68 -3.69
N TYR A 176 15.80 -12.33 -3.65
CA TYR A 176 14.57 -11.70 -3.17
C TYR A 176 13.90 -12.59 -2.11
N VAL A 177 13.89 -12.14 -0.85
CA VAL A 177 13.22 -12.82 0.26
C VAL A 177 11.75 -12.40 0.29
N ALA A 178 10.82 -13.35 0.21
CA ALA A 178 9.39 -13.06 0.06
C ALA A 178 8.53 -13.87 1.04
N ALA A 179 7.43 -13.26 1.50
CA ALA A 179 6.52 -13.88 2.47
C ALA A 179 5.60 -14.94 1.85
N PHE A 180 4.60 -14.52 1.08
CA PHE A 180 3.59 -15.40 0.50
C PHE A 180 3.37 -15.09 -1.00
N PRO A 181 3.09 -16.11 -1.84
CA PRO A 181 2.84 -15.94 -3.27
C PRO A 181 1.43 -15.40 -3.57
N ILE A 182 1.09 -14.24 -3.01
CA ILE A 182 -0.17 -13.54 -3.28
C ILE A 182 0.03 -12.44 -4.33
N PRO A 183 -1.03 -11.97 -5.02
CA PRO A 183 -0.92 -10.98 -6.09
C PRO A 183 -0.16 -9.71 -5.72
N GLU A 184 -0.28 -9.23 -4.49
CA GLU A 184 0.46 -8.08 -3.97
C GLU A 184 1.96 -8.28 -4.04
N VAL A 185 2.45 -9.42 -3.53
CA VAL A 185 3.87 -9.76 -3.47
C VAL A 185 4.41 -10.05 -4.88
N ILE A 186 3.67 -10.83 -5.68
CA ILE A 186 4.02 -11.14 -7.08
C ILE A 186 4.15 -9.86 -7.89
N ARG A 187 3.20 -8.93 -7.77
CA ARG A 187 3.25 -7.62 -8.45
C ARG A 187 4.47 -6.80 -8.04
N GLY A 188 4.80 -6.80 -6.74
CA GLY A 188 5.98 -6.10 -6.23
C GLY A 188 7.29 -6.66 -6.80
N ILE A 189 7.43 -7.99 -6.82
CA ILE A 189 8.60 -8.67 -7.40
C ILE A 189 8.70 -8.41 -8.90
N ASN A 190 7.58 -8.49 -9.63
CA ASN A 190 7.54 -8.21 -11.05
C ASN A 190 7.97 -6.77 -11.37
N ALA A 191 7.44 -5.78 -10.64
CA ALA A 191 7.82 -4.39 -10.82
C ALA A 191 9.31 -4.15 -10.54
N PHE A 192 9.83 -4.73 -9.47
CA PHE A 192 11.25 -4.71 -9.14
C PHE A 192 12.09 -5.31 -10.27
N THR A 193 11.70 -6.48 -10.77
CA THR A 193 12.42 -7.17 -11.85
C THR A 193 12.38 -6.38 -13.15
N LEU A 194 11.27 -5.71 -13.49
CA LEU A 194 11.22 -4.80 -14.64
C LEU A 194 12.25 -3.67 -14.52
N GLY A 195 12.41 -3.10 -13.32
CA GLY A 195 13.45 -2.11 -13.05
C GLY A 195 14.86 -2.68 -13.18
N VAL A 196 15.12 -3.88 -12.67
CA VAL A 196 16.39 -4.59 -12.83
C VAL A 196 16.71 -4.80 -14.32
N GLN A 197 15.75 -5.34 -15.07
CA GLN A 197 15.92 -5.67 -16.50
C GLN A 197 16.13 -4.45 -17.39
N GLU A 198 15.66 -3.27 -16.99
CA GLU A 198 15.87 -2.05 -17.76
C GLU A 198 17.34 -1.62 -17.79
N VAL A 199 18.07 -1.85 -16.70
CA VAL A 199 19.49 -1.46 -16.59
C VAL A 199 20.45 -2.63 -16.75
N ASN A 200 20.01 -3.84 -16.43
CA ASN A 200 20.79 -5.08 -16.57
C ASN A 200 19.92 -6.24 -17.08
N PRO A 201 19.76 -6.38 -18.40
CA PRO A 201 18.92 -7.44 -18.99
C PRO A 201 19.38 -8.87 -18.72
N ASP A 202 20.65 -9.06 -18.33
CA ASP A 202 21.25 -10.37 -18.04
C ASP A 202 21.03 -10.80 -16.58
N ALA A 203 20.63 -9.88 -15.69
CA ALA A 203 20.42 -10.17 -14.28
C ALA A 203 19.14 -11.00 -14.03
N GLU A 204 19.23 -11.92 -13.06
CA GLU A 204 18.16 -12.80 -12.60
C GLU A 204 17.74 -12.43 -11.17
N VAL A 205 16.42 -12.30 -10.92
CA VAL A 205 15.84 -12.14 -9.59
C VAL A 205 15.39 -13.51 -9.08
N ARG A 206 16.09 -14.04 -8.07
CA ARG A 206 15.82 -15.34 -7.45
C ARG A 206 15.00 -15.19 -6.18
N VAL A 207 13.81 -15.80 -6.15
CA VAL A 207 12.87 -15.67 -5.04
C VAL A 207 12.97 -16.88 -4.11
N VAL A 208 13.05 -16.60 -2.78
CA VAL A 208 12.90 -17.61 -1.73
C VAL A 208 11.73 -17.23 -0.84
N TRP A 209 10.79 -18.16 -0.65
CA TRP A 209 9.57 -17.98 0.12
C TRP A 209 9.77 -18.42 1.56
N THR A 210 9.47 -17.54 2.53
CA THR A 210 9.52 -17.84 3.96
C THR A 210 8.20 -18.44 4.50
N ASN A 211 7.09 -18.18 3.80
CA ASN A 211 5.73 -18.54 4.23
C ASN A 211 5.33 -17.93 5.59
N THR A 212 5.88 -16.77 5.90
CA THR A 212 5.51 -15.96 7.06
C THR A 212 5.65 -14.47 6.73
N TRP A 213 4.83 -13.60 7.35
CA TRP A 213 5.03 -12.15 7.26
C TRP A 213 6.19 -11.69 8.15
N PHE A 214 6.21 -12.16 9.39
CA PHE A 214 7.22 -11.83 10.39
C PHE A 214 7.88 -13.11 10.89
N GLY A 215 9.14 -13.31 10.55
CA GLY A 215 9.93 -14.48 10.91
C GLY A 215 11.41 -14.17 10.82
N PRO A 216 11.99 -13.43 11.81
CA PRO A 216 13.39 -13.04 11.75
C PRO A 216 14.38 -14.18 11.45
N PRO A 217 14.24 -15.40 12.02
CA PRO A 217 15.10 -16.52 11.66
C PRO A 217 14.91 -16.99 10.21
N GLU A 218 13.66 -17.15 9.76
CA GLU A 218 13.32 -17.63 8.43
C GLU A 218 13.74 -16.64 7.36
N GLU A 219 13.60 -15.35 7.64
CA GLU A 219 14.03 -14.25 6.75
C GLU A 219 15.55 -14.24 6.58
N LYS A 220 16.29 -14.41 7.69
CA LYS A 220 17.75 -14.51 7.67
C LYS A 220 18.19 -15.76 6.91
N GLU A 221 17.62 -16.94 7.18
CA GLU A 221 17.96 -18.19 6.52
C GLU A 221 17.73 -18.11 5.00
N ALA A 222 16.64 -17.48 4.57
CA ALA A 222 16.33 -17.25 3.16
C ALA A 222 17.38 -16.34 2.49
N ALA A 223 17.77 -15.25 3.16
CA ALA A 223 18.82 -14.35 2.67
C ALA A 223 20.19 -15.06 2.60
N ASP A 224 20.56 -15.79 3.65
CA ASP A 224 21.82 -16.57 3.68
C ASP A 224 21.87 -17.61 2.54
N ALA A 225 20.74 -18.26 2.24
CA ALA A 225 20.67 -19.23 1.14
C ALA A 225 20.85 -18.56 -0.23
N LEU A 226 20.27 -17.37 -0.43
CA LEU A 226 20.43 -16.59 -1.67
C LEU A 226 21.87 -16.09 -1.85
N LEU A 227 22.48 -15.59 -0.76
CA LEU A 227 23.89 -15.18 -0.75
C LEU A 227 24.83 -16.36 -1.06
N ALA A 228 24.58 -17.52 -0.45
CA ALA A 228 25.33 -18.76 -0.74
C ALA A 228 25.14 -19.24 -2.18
N ALA A 229 24.02 -18.92 -2.82
CA ALA A 229 23.75 -19.19 -4.23
C ALA A 229 24.37 -18.16 -5.20
N GLY A 230 25.10 -17.18 -4.68
CA GLY A 230 25.88 -16.20 -5.45
C GLY A 230 25.21 -14.83 -5.61
N ALA A 231 24.09 -14.56 -4.92
CA ALA A 231 23.50 -13.22 -4.91
C ALA A 231 24.44 -12.23 -4.22
N ASP A 232 24.60 -11.05 -4.79
CA ASP A 232 25.37 -9.94 -4.24
C ASP A 232 24.52 -8.70 -3.93
N VAL A 233 23.22 -8.78 -4.25
CA VAL A 233 22.18 -7.82 -3.84
C VAL A 233 21.03 -8.61 -3.23
N ILE A 234 20.54 -8.21 -2.05
CA ILE A 234 19.37 -8.80 -1.40
C ILE A 234 18.24 -7.78 -1.33
N ALA A 235 17.09 -8.14 -1.89
CA ALA A 235 15.82 -7.41 -1.75
C ALA A 235 14.83 -8.25 -0.97
N GLN A 236 13.71 -7.63 -0.53
CA GLN A 236 12.72 -8.34 0.26
C GLN A 236 11.29 -7.84 0.09
N HIS A 237 10.34 -8.71 0.45
CA HIS A 237 8.97 -8.40 0.83
C HIS A 237 8.66 -9.13 2.14
N GLN A 238 9.24 -8.61 3.21
CA GLN A 238 9.22 -9.12 4.58
C GLN A 238 9.10 -7.97 5.58
N ASP A 239 8.87 -8.28 6.83
CA ASP A 239 8.58 -7.29 7.86
C ASP A 239 9.79 -6.90 8.71
N THR A 240 10.96 -7.56 8.57
CA THR A 240 12.13 -7.25 9.40
C THR A 240 13.35 -6.79 8.60
N THR A 241 14.38 -6.33 9.32
CA THR A 241 15.68 -5.94 8.74
C THR A 241 16.66 -7.11 8.62
N GLU A 242 16.26 -8.35 8.93
CA GLU A 242 17.19 -9.49 8.94
C GLU A 242 17.80 -9.81 7.57
N PRO A 243 17.07 -9.72 6.43
CA PRO A 243 17.69 -9.89 5.13
C PRO A 243 18.78 -8.86 4.83
N GLN A 244 18.59 -7.59 5.21
CA GLN A 244 19.56 -6.52 5.03
C GLN A 244 20.80 -6.72 5.91
N LYS A 245 20.61 -7.16 7.16
CA LYS A 245 21.72 -7.52 8.06
C LYS A 245 22.52 -8.70 7.52
N ALA A 246 21.84 -9.74 7.03
CA ALA A 246 22.51 -10.89 6.40
C ALA A 246 23.35 -10.46 5.18
N ALA A 247 22.82 -9.57 4.33
CA ALA A 247 23.57 -9.01 3.22
C ALA A 247 24.81 -8.22 3.69
N ALA A 248 24.65 -7.34 4.68
CA ALA A 248 25.74 -6.56 5.26
C ALA A 248 26.84 -7.45 5.87
N ASP A 249 26.46 -8.48 6.62
CA ASP A 249 27.39 -9.44 7.22
C ASP A 249 28.18 -10.23 6.15
N ALA A 250 27.61 -10.46 4.99
CA ALA A 250 28.24 -11.11 3.85
C ALA A 250 29.05 -10.17 2.95
N GLY A 251 29.02 -8.86 3.20
CA GLY A 251 29.65 -7.84 2.36
C GLY A 251 28.92 -7.55 1.07
N ALA A 252 27.63 -7.93 0.99
CA ALA A 252 26.71 -7.63 -0.11
C ALA A 252 25.92 -6.33 0.20
N VAL A 253 25.25 -5.79 -0.82
CA VAL A 253 24.35 -4.65 -0.66
C VAL A 253 22.89 -5.12 -0.63
N SER A 254 21.98 -4.22 -0.25
CA SER A 254 20.58 -4.59 -0.13
C SER A 254 19.60 -3.47 -0.48
N ILE A 255 18.36 -3.87 -0.73
CA ILE A 255 17.19 -3.01 -0.87
C ILE A 255 16.26 -3.29 0.30
N GLY A 256 15.92 -2.26 1.07
CA GLY A 256 14.98 -2.36 2.19
C GLY A 256 13.52 -2.39 1.75
N TYR A 257 12.59 -2.36 2.72
CA TYR A 257 11.15 -2.33 2.47
C TYR A 257 10.36 -1.78 3.66
N ASN A 258 9.19 -1.21 3.37
CA ASN A 258 8.24 -0.59 4.30
C ASN A 258 8.73 0.71 4.95
N SER A 259 9.98 0.79 5.34
CA SER A 259 10.64 1.92 5.99
C SER A 259 12.00 2.20 5.34
N ASP A 260 12.61 3.34 5.66
CA ASP A 260 14.01 3.60 5.32
C ASP A 260 14.93 2.75 6.19
N MET A 261 15.23 1.53 5.74
CA MET A 261 16.02 0.57 6.50
C MET A 261 17.50 0.94 6.61
N ALA A 262 18.00 1.91 5.84
CA ALA A 262 19.35 2.42 6.02
C ALA A 262 19.56 3.05 7.42
N GLN A 263 18.50 3.59 8.03
CA GLN A 263 18.55 4.13 9.40
C GLN A 263 18.85 3.06 10.46
N PHE A 264 18.57 1.79 10.18
CA PHE A 264 18.70 0.68 11.14
C PHE A 264 19.88 -0.24 10.84
N VAL A 265 20.27 -0.37 9.57
CA VAL A 265 21.31 -1.31 9.12
C VAL A 265 22.55 -0.58 8.64
N GLY A 266 22.41 0.60 8.03
CA GLY A 266 23.52 1.40 7.54
C GLY A 266 23.64 1.43 6.02
N ASP A 267 24.81 1.86 5.54
CA ASP A 267 25.05 2.26 4.14
C ASP A 267 24.99 1.12 3.11
N THR A 268 25.01 -0.13 3.54
CA THR A 268 24.83 -1.29 2.67
C THR A 268 23.39 -1.41 2.15
N VAL A 269 22.42 -0.72 2.75
CA VAL A 269 21.08 -0.54 2.23
C VAL A 269 21.09 0.60 1.23
N LEU A 270 20.95 0.28 -0.07
CA LEU A 270 21.06 1.27 -1.15
C LEU A 270 19.87 2.22 -1.23
N THR A 271 18.69 1.74 -0.89
CA THR A 271 17.42 2.49 -0.76
C THR A 271 16.34 1.53 -0.23
N SER A 272 15.11 2.06 -0.01
CA SER A 272 13.95 1.29 0.42
C SER A 272 12.67 1.84 -0.19
N PRO A 273 11.85 1.04 -0.91
CA PRO A 273 10.44 1.36 -1.10
C PRO A 273 9.74 1.44 0.26
N GLN A 274 9.03 2.54 0.53
CA GLN A 274 8.45 2.79 1.85
C GLN A 274 7.00 3.28 1.76
N PHE A 275 6.24 3.05 2.84
CA PHE A 275 4.91 3.57 3.04
C PHE A 275 4.92 4.82 3.95
N ASN A 276 4.08 5.79 3.62
CA ASN A 276 3.83 7.00 4.37
C ASN A 276 2.38 7.00 4.87
N TRP A 277 2.02 6.04 5.71
CA TRP A 277 0.64 5.80 6.16
C TRP A 277 0.00 7.02 6.83
N GLY A 278 0.79 7.84 7.53
CA GLY A 278 0.31 9.03 8.25
C GLY A 278 -0.53 9.95 7.36
N ILE A 279 -0.13 10.16 6.10
CA ILE A 279 -0.86 11.00 5.14
C ILE A 279 -2.32 10.55 5.03
N LYS A 280 -2.56 9.26 4.81
CA LYS A 280 -3.93 8.75 4.61
C LYS A 280 -4.67 8.53 5.94
N TYR A 281 -3.95 8.21 7.01
CA TYR A 281 -4.57 8.04 8.33
C TYR A 281 -5.11 9.35 8.89
N VAL A 282 -4.35 10.43 8.78
CA VAL A 282 -4.79 11.77 9.19
C VAL A 282 -5.99 12.21 8.36
N GLU A 283 -5.95 12.08 7.03
CA GLU A 283 -7.08 12.40 6.16
C GLU A 283 -8.35 11.64 6.54
N ILE A 284 -8.26 10.32 6.78
CA ILE A 284 -9.40 9.49 7.19
C ILE A 284 -9.93 9.93 8.56
N ALA A 285 -9.04 10.17 9.52
CA ALA A 285 -9.42 10.59 10.86
C ALA A 285 -10.15 11.94 10.84
N GLU A 286 -9.67 12.91 10.05
CA GLU A 286 -10.34 14.20 9.84
C GLU A 286 -11.75 14.02 9.25
N GLN A 287 -11.92 13.14 8.28
CA GLN A 287 -13.21 12.83 7.66
C GLN A 287 -14.16 12.16 8.67
N VAL A 288 -13.64 11.25 9.52
CA VAL A 288 -14.43 10.62 10.60
C VAL A 288 -14.85 11.66 11.64
N MET A 289 -13.95 12.56 12.06
CA MET A 289 -14.28 13.66 12.97
C MET A 289 -15.34 14.58 12.38
N ALA A 290 -15.24 14.89 11.09
CA ALA A 290 -16.22 15.74 10.39
C ALA A 290 -17.55 15.02 10.06
N GLY A 291 -17.64 13.70 10.25
CA GLY A 291 -18.80 12.88 9.86
C GLY A 291 -19.01 12.78 8.35
N THR A 292 -17.96 12.93 7.57
CA THR A 292 -17.97 12.90 6.08
C THR A 292 -17.29 11.67 5.50
N TYR A 293 -16.74 10.80 6.34
CA TYR A 293 -16.03 9.61 5.88
C TYR A 293 -16.95 8.62 5.17
N ASP A 294 -16.56 8.17 3.97
CA ASP A 294 -17.20 7.07 3.25
C ASP A 294 -16.52 5.75 3.59
N GLY A 295 -17.09 5.03 4.54
CA GLY A 295 -16.57 3.73 4.98
C GLY A 295 -16.61 2.63 3.91
N SER A 296 -17.23 2.85 2.74
CA SER A 296 -17.28 1.86 1.65
C SER A 296 -16.19 2.08 0.58
N GLU A 297 -15.34 3.08 0.73
CA GLU A 297 -14.28 3.40 -0.23
C GLU A 297 -13.25 2.28 -0.34
N SER A 298 -12.75 2.06 -1.56
CA SER A 298 -11.54 1.29 -1.82
C SER A 298 -10.49 2.22 -2.42
N TYR A 299 -9.43 2.51 -1.65
CA TYR A 299 -8.38 3.45 -2.03
C TYR A 299 -7.08 2.70 -2.37
N TRP A 300 -6.50 3.03 -3.52
CA TRP A 300 -5.20 2.52 -3.95
C TRP A 300 -4.35 3.66 -4.52
N GLY A 301 -3.73 4.44 -3.64
CA GLY A 301 -2.91 5.59 -3.99
C GLY A 301 -1.47 5.22 -4.33
N GLY A 302 -0.77 6.11 -5.03
CA GLY A 302 0.60 5.91 -5.48
C GLY A 302 1.59 6.98 -5.00
N MET A 303 2.68 7.12 -5.74
CA MET A 303 3.68 8.17 -5.54
C MET A 303 3.10 9.59 -5.74
N PRO A 304 2.13 9.81 -6.68
CA PRO A 304 1.49 11.12 -6.79
C PRO A 304 0.80 11.59 -5.51
N GLU A 305 0.15 10.66 -4.78
CA GLU A 305 -0.54 10.94 -3.52
C GLU A 305 0.40 10.92 -2.31
N GLY A 306 1.65 10.50 -2.51
CA GLY A 306 2.68 10.45 -1.47
C GLY A 306 2.57 9.29 -0.48
N ILE A 307 1.56 8.41 -0.60
CA ILE A 307 1.37 7.28 0.32
C ILE A 307 2.47 6.22 0.19
N VAL A 308 3.13 6.16 -0.95
CA VAL A 308 4.34 5.36 -1.19
C VAL A 308 5.44 6.24 -1.77
N SER A 309 6.67 5.95 -1.42
CA SER A 309 7.85 6.68 -1.90
C SER A 309 9.08 5.78 -1.91
N LEU A 310 10.16 6.28 -2.50
CA LEU A 310 11.49 5.67 -2.38
C LEU A 310 12.27 6.46 -1.32
N ALA A 311 12.92 5.74 -0.39
CA ALA A 311 13.84 6.34 0.58
C ALA A 311 15.06 6.96 -0.13
N PRO A 312 15.80 7.86 0.52
CA PRO A 312 17.03 8.41 -0.04
C PRO A 312 17.97 7.33 -0.58
N LEU A 313 18.65 7.63 -1.68
CA LEU A 313 19.66 6.74 -2.24
C LEU A 313 20.94 6.83 -1.40
N SER A 314 21.58 5.67 -1.16
CA SER A 314 22.91 5.60 -0.56
C SER A 314 23.94 6.31 -1.45
N ASP A 315 25.00 6.88 -0.84
CA ASP A 315 26.15 7.45 -1.55
C ASP A 315 26.91 6.44 -2.42
N GLN A 316 26.63 5.14 -2.26
CA GLN A 316 27.17 4.07 -3.11
C GLN A 316 26.48 3.98 -4.48
N VAL A 317 25.29 4.58 -4.63
CA VAL A 317 24.56 4.59 -5.90
C VAL A 317 25.21 5.58 -6.85
N SER A 318 25.52 5.12 -8.08
CA SER A 318 26.18 5.99 -9.08
C SER A 318 25.30 7.20 -9.44
N ALA A 319 25.92 8.32 -9.79
CA ALA A 319 25.21 9.52 -10.22
C ALA A 319 24.34 9.28 -11.47
N SER A 320 24.74 8.39 -12.37
CA SER A 320 23.93 8.01 -13.54
C SER A 320 22.69 7.22 -13.15
N THR A 321 22.82 6.29 -12.21
CA THR A 321 21.68 5.50 -11.68
C THR A 321 20.72 6.44 -10.94
N ALA A 322 21.24 7.34 -10.09
CA ALA A 322 20.42 8.31 -9.37
C ALA A 322 19.61 9.21 -10.32
N ALA A 323 20.24 9.70 -11.39
CA ALA A 323 19.56 10.51 -12.40
C ALA A 323 18.46 9.75 -13.15
N LEU A 324 18.67 8.45 -13.45
CA LEU A 324 17.65 7.60 -14.06
C LEU A 324 16.47 7.35 -13.10
N VAL A 325 16.76 7.08 -11.83
CA VAL A 325 15.72 6.92 -10.79
C VAL A 325 14.88 8.18 -10.67
N GLU A 326 15.49 9.36 -10.65
CA GLU A 326 14.79 10.65 -10.60
C GLU A 326 13.90 10.86 -11.83
N GLU A 327 14.42 10.61 -13.05
CA GLU A 327 13.66 10.70 -14.30
C GLU A 327 12.41 9.81 -14.28
N LYS A 328 12.57 8.54 -13.87
CA LYS A 328 11.45 7.59 -13.80
C LYS A 328 10.47 7.93 -12.68
N ALA A 329 10.96 8.39 -11.54
CA ALA A 329 10.10 8.84 -10.44
C ALA A 329 9.25 10.05 -10.86
N GLU A 330 9.81 11.01 -11.61
CA GLU A 330 9.07 12.15 -12.16
C GLU A 330 8.01 11.69 -13.18
N ALA A 331 8.36 10.74 -14.07
CA ALA A 331 7.43 10.20 -15.05
C ALA A 331 6.23 9.49 -14.38
N ILE A 332 6.48 8.71 -13.32
CA ILE A 332 5.43 8.05 -12.52
C ILE A 332 4.58 9.09 -11.79
N THR A 333 5.21 10.03 -11.09
CA THR A 333 4.52 11.03 -10.26
C THR A 333 3.67 11.99 -11.09
N SER A 334 4.12 12.35 -12.29
CA SER A 334 3.34 13.18 -13.22
C SER A 334 2.25 12.40 -13.98
N GLY A 335 2.20 11.08 -13.87
CA GLY A 335 1.29 10.21 -14.63
C GLY A 335 1.63 10.11 -16.13
N ALA A 336 2.83 10.54 -16.53
CA ALA A 336 3.28 10.43 -17.92
C ALA A 336 3.59 8.99 -18.32
N TRP A 337 3.91 8.15 -17.35
CA TRP A 337 4.22 6.73 -17.53
C TRP A 337 3.93 5.94 -16.24
N ASP A 338 3.66 4.64 -16.37
CA ASP A 338 3.53 3.73 -15.22
C ASP A 338 4.24 2.39 -15.53
N VAL A 339 4.60 1.67 -14.48
CA VAL A 339 5.47 0.48 -14.50
C VAL A 339 4.91 -0.65 -15.36
N PHE A 340 3.61 -0.89 -15.29
CA PHE A 340 2.96 -1.98 -16.02
C PHE A 340 2.36 -1.54 -17.37
N CYS A 341 3.06 -0.60 -18.04
CA CYS A 341 2.83 -0.26 -19.45
C CYS A 341 3.83 -1.03 -20.34
N GLY A 342 3.33 -1.60 -21.44
CA GLY A 342 4.08 -2.50 -22.29
C GLY A 342 5.12 -1.85 -23.22
N PRO A 343 5.96 -2.68 -23.83
CA PRO A 343 5.83 -4.13 -23.90
C PRO A 343 6.39 -4.85 -22.66
N ILE A 344 5.68 -5.83 -22.12
CA ILE A 344 6.13 -6.67 -21.01
C ILE A 344 6.07 -8.14 -21.44
N ILE A 345 7.17 -8.86 -21.24
CA ILE A 345 7.28 -10.28 -21.52
C ILE A 345 7.14 -11.08 -20.23
N GLY A 346 6.27 -12.08 -20.23
CA GLY A 346 6.16 -13.03 -19.12
C GLY A 346 7.30 -14.05 -19.10
N ALA A 347 7.53 -14.71 -17.97
CA ALA A 347 8.56 -15.74 -17.82
C ALA A 347 8.38 -16.94 -18.78
N ASN A 348 7.17 -17.15 -19.29
CA ASN A 348 6.86 -18.15 -20.31
C ASN A 348 7.25 -17.71 -21.75
N GLY A 349 7.85 -16.53 -21.91
CA GLY A 349 8.25 -15.94 -23.19
C GLY A 349 7.10 -15.31 -23.99
N ASN A 350 5.87 -15.30 -23.46
CA ASN A 350 4.73 -14.68 -24.11
C ASN A 350 4.63 -13.19 -23.77
N LEU A 351 4.07 -12.41 -24.69
CA LEU A 351 3.74 -11.01 -24.47
C LEU A 351 2.61 -10.91 -23.43
N ALA A 352 2.90 -10.33 -22.26
CA ALA A 352 1.92 -10.11 -21.19
C ALA A 352 1.20 -8.77 -21.33
N VAL A 353 1.91 -7.72 -21.76
CA VAL A 353 1.35 -6.39 -22.07
C VAL A 353 1.92 -5.92 -23.39
N ALA A 354 1.07 -5.53 -24.35
CA ALA A 354 1.52 -5.08 -25.66
C ALA A 354 2.10 -3.67 -25.62
N GLU A 355 2.92 -3.33 -26.62
CA GLU A 355 3.45 -1.97 -26.75
C GLU A 355 2.29 -0.96 -26.90
N GLY A 356 2.33 0.09 -26.07
CA GLY A 356 1.31 1.15 -26.03
C GLY A 356 0.09 0.84 -25.17
N ASP A 357 -0.01 -0.38 -24.61
CA ASP A 357 -1.05 -0.75 -23.64
C ASP A 357 -0.50 -0.67 -22.20
N CYS A 358 -1.40 -0.43 -21.23
CA CYS A 358 -1.10 -0.53 -19.80
C CYS A 358 -2.09 -1.49 -19.13
N MET A 359 -1.65 -2.17 -18.07
CA MET A 359 -2.52 -3.05 -17.29
C MET A 359 -3.58 -2.23 -16.55
N SER A 360 -4.79 -2.77 -16.48
CA SER A 360 -5.83 -2.22 -15.61
C SER A 360 -5.52 -2.49 -14.12
N ASP A 361 -6.12 -1.72 -13.22
CA ASP A 361 -6.02 -1.98 -11.77
C ASP A 361 -6.49 -3.39 -11.43
N GLY A 362 -7.56 -3.88 -12.08
CA GLY A 362 -8.06 -5.24 -11.87
C GLY A 362 -7.04 -6.32 -12.26
N ASP A 363 -6.34 -6.15 -13.38
CA ASP A 363 -5.30 -7.09 -13.81
C ASP A 363 -4.09 -7.05 -12.86
N MET A 364 -3.69 -5.87 -12.41
CA MET A 364 -2.60 -5.71 -11.44
C MET A 364 -2.96 -6.30 -10.07
N LEU A 365 -4.17 -6.09 -9.57
CA LEU A 365 -4.64 -6.64 -8.30
C LEU A 365 -4.82 -8.16 -8.33
N GLY A 366 -5.06 -8.74 -9.52
CA GLY A 366 -5.17 -10.18 -9.73
C GLY A 366 -3.90 -10.85 -10.25
N MET A 367 -2.74 -10.18 -10.26
CA MET A 367 -1.51 -10.67 -10.88
C MET A 367 -1.02 -11.98 -10.24
N ASN A 368 -0.85 -13.02 -11.06
CA ASN A 368 -0.47 -14.37 -10.63
C ASN A 368 0.54 -15.05 -11.55
N TYR A 369 1.34 -14.28 -12.27
CA TYR A 369 2.37 -14.75 -13.18
C TYR A 369 3.68 -13.97 -12.98
N TRP A 370 4.79 -14.54 -13.44
CA TRP A 370 6.09 -13.89 -13.43
C TRP A 370 6.39 -13.17 -14.73
N VAL A 371 7.05 -12.01 -14.65
CA VAL A 371 7.73 -11.40 -15.80
C VAL A 371 9.04 -12.13 -16.08
N GLN A 372 9.61 -11.92 -17.27
CA GLN A 372 10.92 -12.45 -17.62
C GLN A 372 11.98 -11.96 -16.61
N GLY A 373 12.94 -12.81 -16.26
CA GLY A 373 14.02 -12.51 -15.32
C GLY A 373 13.73 -12.93 -13.87
N VAL A 374 12.53 -13.42 -13.55
CA VAL A 374 12.20 -14.00 -12.23
C VAL A 374 12.35 -15.51 -12.25
N SER A 375 12.97 -16.06 -11.20
CA SER A 375 13.00 -17.50 -10.90
C SER A 375 12.74 -17.78 -9.41
N GLY A 376 12.13 -18.97 -9.10
CA GLY A 376 11.84 -19.38 -7.73
C GLY A 376 10.44 -19.91 -7.53
#